data_2d95b530882812f9ff33d878702a6bdf
#
_entry.id   2d95b530882812f9ff33d878702a6bdf
#
_cell.length_a   1.000
_cell.length_b   1.000
_cell.length_c   1.000
_cell.angle_alpha   90.00
_cell.angle_beta   90.00
_cell.angle_gamma   90.00
#
_symmetry.space_group_name_H-M   'P 1'
#
loop_
_entity.id
_entity.type
_entity.pdbx_description
1 polymer ?
#
loop_
_entity_poly.entity_id
_entity_poly.type
_entity_poly.pdbx_seq_one_letter_code
_entity_poly.pdbx_strand_id
1 'polypeptide(L)'
;MSSVPFSFADIFKPGLSGLPNLARLLGTNQNALLELLYPNNVRNYKNFQIKKKNGNSRSIHAPKKVLKALQRNMADYLTTLHTPKPSSHGFLIERSIKSNSIPHAGKEYVFNIDLEDFFESIHFGRVKNLFMSRPFNAPHNVAVVLAQLCCYDGKLAMGAPTSPIISNMICRKLDSQLQLLAAGKNCYYTRYADDITFSFTSSKKLLPSDIVQITEGGVGVPGGALLSIIERNGFRVNPTKTRLRHRSQRQIVTGLTVNKFPNVSRSFIRRTASMIHALKKFGAVDAEQRYLEILSRQEIDLAPRQAKRTTDSKGDFFPKVINGRLNFIQMVRGKNDSIYRKLAYAFSVAVNEEDKDLLKSAQEILGESVFSVLNLADANSEGSAFLLSGVGIVTNQHVIDGIDFDSPLELLEFSTTENPSRKLNPQLIYKSKVPDIAIFYPGEEFDRIRPLVISKQKHIRPLDPILAVGFPGGFDSCPSPYINGGKVVQGRHIYEQQHWLVDIPLLQGNSGGPIFDTSMEVIGVASRGSKKNNLESILHAFIPIDTVVKAIRKPEFLYRQRYIELRLNRKTGKVVYTRCVFAEDCIFKSAIELYWPLSKSFSYS
;
A
#
# COMPACT_ATOMS: atom_id res chain seq x y z
N MET A 1 -7.83 -1.33 -31.76
CA MET A 1 -7.90 0.13 -31.97
C MET A 1 -7.38 0.78 -30.71
N SER A 2 -6.14 1.24 -30.72
CA SER A 2 -5.44 1.89 -29.61
C SER A 2 -6.10 3.24 -29.33
N SER A 3 -6.80 3.36 -28.20
CA SER A 3 -7.33 4.63 -27.72
C SER A 3 -6.16 5.46 -27.17
N VAL A 4 -5.69 6.43 -27.97
CA VAL A 4 -4.85 7.52 -27.46
C VAL A 4 -5.65 8.22 -26.35
N PRO A 5 -5.12 8.37 -25.14
CA PRO A 5 -5.83 9.10 -24.10
C PRO A 5 -5.91 10.58 -24.49
N PHE A 6 -7.11 11.06 -24.81
CA PHE A 6 -7.37 12.48 -24.98
C PHE A 6 -6.95 13.23 -23.72
N SER A 7 -6.07 14.22 -23.84
CA SER A 7 -5.78 15.11 -22.71
C SER A 7 -6.98 16.04 -22.46
N PHE A 8 -7.16 16.51 -21.22
CA PHE A 8 -8.23 17.48 -20.92
C PHE A 8 -8.05 18.77 -21.70
N ALA A 9 -6.82 19.16 -22.01
CA ALA A 9 -6.51 20.28 -22.90
C ALA A 9 -7.02 20.05 -24.33
N ASP A 10 -7.07 18.79 -24.80
CA ASP A 10 -7.60 18.45 -26.12
C ASP A 10 -9.13 18.52 -26.19
N ILE A 11 -9.82 18.35 -25.05
CA ILE A 11 -11.28 18.51 -24.96
C ILE A 11 -11.71 19.96 -25.17
N PHE A 12 -10.84 20.93 -24.83
CA PHE A 12 -11.15 22.35 -24.79
C PHE A 12 -10.36 23.19 -25.81
N LYS A 13 -9.74 22.56 -26.81
CA LYS A 13 -9.06 23.28 -27.89
C LYS A 13 -10.04 24.25 -28.58
N PRO A 14 -9.59 25.48 -28.93
CA PRO A 14 -10.39 26.42 -29.70
C PRO A 14 -10.91 25.74 -30.98
N GLY A 15 -12.21 25.85 -31.24
CA GLY A 15 -12.85 25.25 -32.42
C GLY A 15 -13.50 23.88 -32.22
N LEU A 16 -13.30 23.21 -31.10
CA LEU A 16 -14.03 21.98 -30.72
C LEU A 16 -15.15 22.34 -29.74
N SER A 17 -16.38 21.91 -30.00
CA SER A 17 -17.49 22.10 -29.07
C SER A 17 -17.22 21.27 -27.81
N GLY A 18 -16.94 21.91 -26.66
CA GLY A 18 -16.50 21.27 -25.43
C GLY A 18 -17.48 20.24 -24.86
N LEU A 19 -18.79 20.42 -25.06
CA LEU A 19 -19.82 19.51 -24.52
C LEU A 19 -19.86 18.13 -25.20
N PRO A 20 -19.80 18.00 -26.54
CA PRO A 20 -19.72 16.68 -27.19
C PRO A 20 -18.49 15.89 -26.80
N ASN A 21 -17.34 16.56 -26.66
CA ASN A 21 -16.10 15.90 -26.25
C ASN A 21 -16.15 15.45 -24.79
N LEU A 22 -16.72 16.27 -23.91
CA LEU A 22 -17.00 15.89 -22.53
C LEU A 22 -17.92 14.67 -22.46
N ALA A 23 -19.01 14.66 -23.21
CA ALA A 23 -19.93 13.53 -23.23
C ALA A 23 -19.24 12.23 -23.69
N ARG A 24 -18.39 12.32 -24.73
CA ARG A 24 -17.58 11.17 -25.21
C ARG A 24 -16.59 10.69 -24.14
N LEU A 25 -15.89 11.58 -23.44
CA LEU A 25 -15.00 11.23 -22.32
C LEU A 25 -15.76 10.46 -21.23
N LEU A 26 -16.99 10.90 -20.95
CA LEU A 26 -17.85 10.26 -19.94
C LEU A 26 -18.48 8.94 -20.42
N GLY A 27 -18.33 8.57 -21.71
CA GLY A 27 -18.92 7.36 -22.28
C GLY A 27 -20.40 7.51 -22.67
N THR A 28 -20.83 8.72 -23.07
CA THR A 28 -22.21 9.03 -23.49
C THR A 28 -22.23 10.03 -24.65
N ASN A 29 -23.42 10.45 -25.08
CA ASN A 29 -23.59 11.55 -26.02
C ASN A 29 -24.10 12.81 -25.32
N GLN A 30 -24.00 13.95 -26.00
CA GLN A 30 -24.35 15.25 -25.42
C GLN A 30 -25.81 15.33 -24.99
N ASN A 31 -26.75 14.88 -25.83
CA ASN A 31 -28.19 14.98 -25.55
C ASN A 31 -28.54 14.12 -24.31
N ALA A 32 -28.08 12.89 -24.25
CA ALA A 32 -28.31 12.02 -23.09
C ALA A 32 -27.68 12.56 -21.80
N LEU A 33 -26.50 13.23 -21.90
CA LEU A 33 -25.88 13.89 -20.75
C LEU A 33 -26.75 15.05 -20.26
N LEU A 34 -27.22 15.92 -21.15
CA LEU A 34 -28.06 17.06 -20.78
C LEU A 34 -29.42 16.63 -20.25
N GLU A 35 -30.08 15.66 -20.86
CA GLU A 35 -31.35 15.10 -20.37
C GLU A 35 -31.20 14.48 -18.97
N LEU A 36 -30.07 13.82 -18.70
CA LEU A 36 -29.81 13.26 -17.38
C LEU A 36 -29.66 14.35 -16.32
N LEU A 37 -29.01 15.47 -16.65
CA LEU A 37 -28.64 16.52 -15.70
C LEU A 37 -29.73 17.60 -15.54
N TYR A 38 -30.56 17.84 -16.57
CA TYR A 38 -31.54 18.92 -16.58
C TYR A 38 -32.99 18.40 -16.69
N PRO A 39 -33.98 19.13 -16.21
CA PRO A 39 -33.85 20.39 -15.48
C PRO A 39 -33.29 20.23 -14.07
N ASN A 40 -33.33 19.03 -13.49
CA ASN A 40 -32.84 18.78 -12.13
C ASN A 40 -32.29 17.37 -12.00
N ASN A 41 -31.02 17.25 -11.63
CA ASN A 41 -30.34 15.98 -11.44
C ASN A 41 -30.67 15.26 -10.10
N VAL A 42 -31.37 15.91 -9.17
CA VAL A 42 -31.79 15.36 -7.87
C VAL A 42 -32.58 14.06 -8.04
N ARG A 43 -33.41 13.98 -9.09
CA ARG A 43 -34.15 12.76 -9.47
C ARG A 43 -33.27 11.53 -9.72
N ASN A 44 -32.00 11.73 -10.01
CA ASN A 44 -31.03 10.67 -10.30
C ASN A 44 -30.27 10.18 -9.06
N TYR A 45 -30.69 10.58 -7.87
CA TYR A 45 -30.15 10.12 -6.61
C TYR A 45 -31.18 9.31 -5.81
N LYS A 46 -30.68 8.44 -4.94
CA LYS A 46 -31.42 7.80 -3.87
C LYS A 46 -30.94 8.36 -2.55
N ASN A 47 -31.84 8.84 -1.74
CA ASN A 47 -31.56 9.43 -0.44
C ASN A 47 -31.89 8.41 0.65
N PHE A 48 -30.96 8.19 1.57
CA PHE A 48 -31.18 7.36 2.75
C PHE A 48 -30.32 7.87 3.90
N GLN A 49 -30.71 7.53 5.13
CA GLN A 49 -29.99 7.92 6.33
C GLN A 49 -29.24 6.74 6.90
N ILE A 50 -28.04 7.01 7.45
CA ILE A 50 -27.24 6.05 8.22
C ILE A 50 -27.10 6.58 9.63
N LYS A 51 -27.50 5.78 10.63
CA LYS A 51 -27.33 6.12 12.05
C LYS A 51 -25.83 6.24 12.39
N LYS A 52 -25.43 7.34 13.02
CA LYS A 52 -24.09 7.52 13.59
C LYS A 52 -24.03 6.85 14.98
N LYS A 53 -22.82 6.51 15.46
CA LYS A 53 -22.62 5.92 16.81
C LYS A 53 -23.12 6.79 17.97
N ASN A 54 -23.28 8.09 17.75
CA ASN A 54 -23.80 9.06 18.74
C ASN A 54 -25.33 9.26 18.67
N GLY A 55 -26.06 8.42 17.95
CA GLY A 55 -27.51 8.50 17.78
C GLY A 55 -27.98 9.43 16.64
N ASN A 56 -27.15 10.36 16.18
CA ASN A 56 -27.49 11.23 15.06
C ASN A 56 -27.49 10.45 13.74
N SER A 57 -28.27 10.93 12.76
CA SER A 57 -28.26 10.36 11.41
C SER A 57 -27.37 11.15 10.45
N ARG A 58 -26.89 10.47 9.40
CA ARG A 58 -26.16 11.05 8.28
C ARG A 58 -26.94 10.78 7.01
N SER A 59 -27.29 11.82 6.28
CA SER A 59 -27.94 11.70 4.97
C SER A 59 -26.92 11.30 3.91
N ILE A 60 -27.23 10.27 3.13
CA ILE A 60 -26.41 9.81 2.01
C ILE A 60 -27.22 10.02 0.73
N HIS A 61 -26.61 10.66 -0.25
CA HIS A 61 -27.17 10.92 -1.55
C HIS A 61 -26.43 10.06 -2.59
N ALA A 62 -26.90 8.84 -2.80
CA ALA A 62 -26.25 7.88 -3.70
C ALA A 62 -26.79 8.03 -5.12
N PRO A 63 -25.94 8.29 -6.14
CA PRO A 63 -26.37 8.38 -7.51
C PRO A 63 -26.93 7.05 -8.03
N LYS A 64 -27.97 7.09 -8.84
CA LYS A 64 -28.54 5.95 -9.55
C LYS A 64 -27.54 5.41 -10.59
N LYS A 65 -27.77 4.18 -11.10
CA LYS A 65 -26.83 3.40 -11.91
C LYS A 65 -26.18 4.21 -13.05
N VAL A 66 -26.95 4.93 -13.84
CA VAL A 66 -26.46 5.69 -15.01
C VAL A 66 -25.58 6.86 -14.56
N LEU A 67 -26.08 7.75 -13.70
CA LEU A 67 -25.32 8.88 -13.17
C LEU A 67 -24.05 8.40 -12.45
N LYS A 68 -24.13 7.31 -11.70
CA LYS A 68 -22.99 6.72 -11.00
C LYS A 68 -21.91 6.25 -11.96
N ALA A 69 -22.26 5.71 -13.12
CA ALA A 69 -21.29 5.29 -14.14
C ALA A 69 -20.53 6.50 -14.70
N LEU A 70 -21.26 7.55 -15.11
CA LEU A 70 -20.64 8.78 -15.60
C LEU A 70 -19.73 9.44 -14.56
N GLN A 71 -20.18 9.48 -13.29
CA GLN A 71 -19.37 10.02 -12.20
C GLN A 71 -18.12 9.17 -11.92
N ARG A 72 -18.15 7.85 -12.14
CA ARG A 72 -16.96 6.99 -12.03
C ARG A 72 -15.95 7.30 -13.13
N ASN A 73 -16.40 7.34 -14.40
CA ASN A 73 -15.54 7.70 -15.51
C ASN A 73 -14.88 9.07 -15.27
N MET A 74 -15.65 10.03 -14.75
CA MET A 74 -15.10 11.34 -14.39
C MET A 74 -14.11 11.27 -13.23
N ALA A 75 -14.40 10.51 -12.18
CA ALA A 75 -13.51 10.36 -11.04
C ALA A 75 -12.19 9.67 -11.42
N ASP A 76 -12.25 8.62 -12.24
CA ASP A 76 -11.07 7.92 -12.75
C ASP A 76 -10.19 8.86 -13.56
N TYR A 77 -10.81 9.64 -14.44
CA TYR A 77 -10.10 10.66 -15.23
C TYR A 77 -9.48 11.76 -14.35
N LEU A 78 -10.22 12.34 -13.40
CA LEU A 78 -9.69 13.34 -12.47
C LEU A 78 -8.54 12.80 -11.62
N THR A 79 -8.57 11.52 -11.30
CA THR A 79 -7.49 10.85 -10.53
C THR A 79 -6.17 10.85 -11.31
N THR A 80 -6.20 10.70 -12.64
CA THR A 80 -4.98 10.77 -13.48
C THR A 80 -4.33 12.16 -13.49
N LEU A 81 -5.14 13.21 -13.30
CA LEU A 81 -4.69 14.61 -13.32
C LEU A 81 -4.30 15.15 -11.94
N HIS A 82 -4.70 14.44 -10.88
CA HIS A 82 -4.49 14.92 -9.52
C HIS A 82 -3.10 14.56 -8.98
N THR A 83 -2.30 15.58 -8.68
CA THR A 83 -1.04 15.41 -7.93
C THR A 83 -1.31 15.72 -6.45
N PRO A 84 -1.45 14.68 -5.59
CA PRO A 84 -1.78 14.88 -4.19
C PRO A 84 -0.62 15.48 -3.40
N LYS A 85 -0.92 16.34 -2.43
CA LYS A 85 0.06 16.84 -1.47
C LYS A 85 0.57 15.70 -0.57
N PRO A 86 1.83 15.74 -0.10
CA PRO A 86 2.38 14.73 0.81
C PRO A 86 1.53 14.54 2.08
N SER A 87 0.93 15.60 2.59
CA SER A 87 0.08 15.60 3.79
C SER A 87 -1.35 15.08 3.59
N SER A 88 -1.83 14.93 2.35
CA SER A 88 -3.18 14.43 2.06
C SER A 88 -3.16 12.91 1.96
N HIS A 89 -4.01 12.21 2.75
CA HIS A 89 -4.05 10.75 2.79
C HIS A 89 -5.42 10.14 2.48
N GLY A 90 -6.51 10.88 2.66
CA GLY A 90 -7.86 10.37 2.39
C GLY A 90 -8.14 10.22 0.90
N PHE A 91 -8.83 9.13 0.52
CA PHE A 91 -9.33 8.89 -0.84
C PHE A 91 -8.26 8.81 -1.94
N LEU A 92 -7.03 8.46 -1.60
CA LEU A 92 -5.92 8.36 -2.53
C LEU A 92 -5.47 6.91 -2.67
N ILE A 93 -5.14 6.51 -3.91
CA ILE A 93 -4.52 5.22 -4.19
C ILE A 93 -3.18 5.14 -3.43
N GLU A 94 -2.86 3.97 -2.89
CA GLU A 94 -1.63 3.69 -2.11
C GLU A 94 -1.53 4.45 -0.78
N ARG A 95 -2.54 5.24 -0.38
CA ARG A 95 -2.62 5.87 0.95
C ARG A 95 -3.76 5.28 1.77
N SER A 96 -3.58 5.27 3.07
CA SER A 96 -4.52 4.63 3.99
C SER A 96 -4.55 5.35 5.34
N ILE A 97 -5.44 4.94 6.22
CA ILE A 97 -5.44 5.37 7.61
C ILE A 97 -4.10 5.06 8.31
N LYS A 98 -3.39 3.98 7.91
CA LYS A 98 -2.06 3.65 8.42
C LYS A 98 -1.03 4.70 7.96
N SER A 99 -0.96 5.00 6.67
CA SER A 99 -0.02 6.00 6.15
C SER A 99 -0.27 7.40 6.73
N ASN A 100 -1.55 7.74 7.01
CA ASN A 100 -1.94 8.98 7.69
C ASN A 100 -1.44 9.02 9.16
N SER A 101 -1.42 7.89 9.84
CA SER A 101 -1.09 7.80 11.26
C SER A 101 0.41 7.72 11.55
N ILE A 102 1.23 7.24 10.60
CA ILE A 102 2.68 7.04 10.77
C ILE A 102 3.41 8.32 11.23
N PRO A 103 3.21 9.51 10.63
CA PRO A 103 3.93 10.72 11.05
C PRO A 103 3.63 11.17 12.48
N HIS A 104 2.51 10.71 13.04
CA HIS A 104 2.01 11.08 14.36
C HIS A 104 2.35 10.06 15.45
N ALA A 105 3.01 8.96 15.11
CA ALA A 105 3.37 7.92 16.05
C ALA A 105 4.47 8.39 17.02
N GLY A 106 4.31 8.07 18.32
CA GLY A 106 5.30 8.37 19.36
C GLY A 106 5.46 9.85 19.70
N LYS A 107 4.50 10.70 19.34
CA LYS A 107 4.57 12.15 19.60
C LYS A 107 4.09 12.51 21.00
N GLU A 108 4.61 13.61 21.54
CA GLU A 108 4.24 14.09 22.87
C GLU A 108 2.78 14.53 22.92
N TYR A 109 2.32 15.27 21.89
CA TYR A 109 0.95 15.71 21.74
C TYR A 109 0.43 15.38 20.33
N VAL A 110 -0.84 14.97 20.26
CA VAL A 110 -1.61 14.82 19.03
C VAL A 110 -2.86 15.69 19.13
N PHE A 111 -3.05 16.55 18.16
CA PHE A 111 -4.17 17.48 18.04
C PHE A 111 -5.00 17.12 16.83
N ASN A 112 -6.20 16.65 17.04
CA ASN A 112 -7.18 16.27 16.01
C ASN A 112 -8.23 17.35 15.87
N ILE A 113 -8.58 17.65 14.62
CA ILE A 113 -9.59 18.62 14.22
C ILE A 113 -10.45 17.98 13.15
N ASP A 114 -11.76 18.16 13.22
CA ASP A 114 -12.74 17.69 12.25
C ASP A 114 -13.36 18.92 11.56
N LEU A 115 -13.47 18.86 10.24
CA LEU A 115 -14.16 19.91 9.49
C LEU A 115 -15.67 19.64 9.46
N GLU A 116 -16.45 20.66 9.86
CA GLU A 116 -17.90 20.57 9.89
C GLU A 116 -18.47 20.49 8.48
N ASP A 117 -19.41 19.58 8.27
CA ASP A 117 -20.15 19.39 7.02
C ASP A 117 -19.27 19.45 5.76
N PHE A 118 -18.15 18.74 5.83
CA PHE A 118 -17.04 18.83 4.87
C PHE A 118 -17.47 18.79 3.39
N PHE A 119 -18.26 17.79 2.98
CA PHE A 119 -18.72 17.71 1.60
C PHE A 119 -19.77 18.79 1.28
N GLU A 120 -20.64 19.08 2.22
CA GLU A 120 -21.74 20.04 2.04
C GLU A 120 -21.24 21.49 2.01
N SER A 121 -20.11 21.80 2.64
CA SER A 121 -19.43 23.10 2.56
C SER A 121 -18.82 23.38 1.18
N ILE A 122 -18.68 22.35 0.35
CA ILE A 122 -18.22 22.47 -1.03
C ILE A 122 -19.44 22.67 -1.95
N HIS A 123 -19.87 23.91 -2.10
CA HIS A 123 -21.02 24.26 -2.92
C HIS A 123 -20.69 24.27 -4.42
N PHE A 124 -21.72 24.26 -5.25
CA PHE A 124 -21.67 24.25 -6.71
C PHE A 124 -20.68 25.27 -7.30
N GLY A 125 -20.67 26.50 -6.79
CA GLY A 125 -19.77 27.55 -7.26
C GLY A 125 -18.30 27.21 -7.08
N ARG A 126 -17.93 26.54 -5.98
CA ARG A 126 -16.55 26.07 -5.75
C ARG A 126 -16.16 24.98 -6.74
N VAL A 127 -17.07 24.05 -7.02
CA VAL A 127 -16.84 22.97 -8.00
C VAL A 127 -16.73 23.53 -9.42
N LYS A 128 -17.63 24.47 -9.79
CA LYS A 128 -17.55 25.17 -11.07
C LYS A 128 -16.22 25.91 -11.23
N ASN A 129 -15.83 26.69 -10.23
CA ASN A 129 -14.58 27.45 -10.26
C ASN A 129 -13.33 26.56 -10.32
N LEU A 130 -13.35 25.37 -9.69
CA LEU A 130 -12.29 24.38 -9.86
C LEU A 130 -12.10 24.04 -11.34
N PHE A 131 -13.18 23.74 -12.07
CA PHE A 131 -13.10 23.40 -13.49
C PHE A 131 -12.75 24.58 -14.40
N MET A 132 -13.12 25.80 -14.02
CA MET A 132 -12.73 27.03 -14.75
C MET A 132 -11.26 27.41 -14.51
N SER A 133 -10.65 26.94 -13.44
CA SER A 133 -9.26 27.25 -13.06
C SER A 133 -8.26 26.26 -13.67
N ARG A 134 -6.95 26.63 -13.64
CA ARG A 134 -5.86 25.69 -14.00
C ARG A 134 -5.88 24.45 -13.09
N PRO A 135 -5.63 23.27 -13.61
CA PRO A 135 -5.16 22.95 -14.99
C PRO A 135 -6.29 22.78 -16.02
N PHE A 136 -7.58 22.87 -15.61
CA PHE A 136 -8.71 22.54 -16.48
C PHE A 136 -9.01 23.64 -17.51
N ASN A 137 -9.08 24.89 -17.09
CA ASN A 137 -9.46 26.05 -17.92
C ASN A 137 -10.72 25.82 -18.77
N ALA A 138 -11.70 25.07 -18.21
CA ALA A 138 -12.93 24.75 -18.91
C ALA A 138 -13.77 26.01 -19.22
N PRO A 139 -14.36 26.11 -20.40
CA PRO A 139 -15.34 27.17 -20.69
C PRO A 139 -16.50 27.17 -19.69
N HIS A 140 -17.09 28.32 -19.43
CA HIS A 140 -18.13 28.50 -18.41
C HIS A 140 -19.28 27.48 -18.53
N ASN A 141 -19.81 27.28 -19.74
CA ASN A 141 -20.90 26.34 -20.01
C ASN A 141 -20.52 24.88 -19.68
N VAL A 142 -19.31 24.47 -20.01
CA VAL A 142 -18.77 23.12 -19.70
C VAL A 142 -18.54 22.96 -18.20
N ALA A 143 -17.96 23.97 -17.55
CA ALA A 143 -17.76 23.97 -16.11
C ALA A 143 -19.05 23.87 -15.30
N VAL A 144 -20.14 24.51 -15.81
CA VAL A 144 -21.50 24.39 -15.26
C VAL A 144 -22.00 22.95 -15.36
N VAL A 145 -21.87 22.30 -16.52
CA VAL A 145 -22.29 20.90 -16.72
C VAL A 145 -21.48 19.95 -15.85
N LEU A 146 -20.17 20.15 -15.74
CA LEU A 146 -19.29 19.36 -14.86
C LEU A 146 -19.68 19.52 -13.38
N ALA A 147 -19.96 20.73 -12.95
CA ALA A 147 -20.42 20.98 -11.58
C ALA A 147 -21.81 20.36 -11.34
N GLN A 148 -22.72 20.44 -12.33
CA GLN A 148 -24.04 19.81 -12.25
C GLN A 148 -23.95 18.27 -12.18
N LEU A 149 -23.01 17.67 -12.90
CA LEU A 149 -22.71 16.24 -12.83
C LEU A 149 -22.28 15.80 -11.41
N CYS A 150 -21.49 16.63 -10.72
CA CYS A 150 -20.84 16.29 -9.46
C CYS A 150 -21.62 16.69 -8.21
N CYS A 151 -22.54 17.65 -8.32
CA CYS A 151 -23.30 18.18 -7.19
C CYS A 151 -24.71 17.57 -7.09
N TYR A 152 -25.19 17.49 -5.87
CA TYR A 152 -26.56 17.20 -5.51
C TYR A 152 -27.11 18.41 -4.75
N ASP A 153 -28.23 18.97 -5.19
CA ASP A 153 -28.87 20.12 -4.55
C ASP A 153 -27.89 21.27 -4.24
N GLY A 154 -27.10 21.64 -5.23
CA GLY A 154 -26.12 22.73 -5.13
C GLY A 154 -24.88 22.48 -4.28
N LYS A 155 -24.66 21.28 -3.78
CA LYS A 155 -23.54 20.90 -2.91
C LYS A 155 -22.88 19.61 -3.39
N LEU A 156 -21.63 19.37 -2.99
CA LEU A 156 -20.92 18.13 -3.33
C LEU A 156 -21.60 16.94 -2.63
N ALA A 157 -22.06 15.96 -3.42
CA ALA A 157 -22.90 14.88 -2.93
C ALA A 157 -22.14 13.89 -2.03
N MET A 158 -22.61 13.66 -0.80
CA MET A 158 -22.10 12.60 0.06
C MET A 158 -22.58 11.23 -0.47
N GLY A 159 -21.68 10.48 -1.11
CA GLY A 159 -21.95 9.17 -1.72
C GLY A 159 -21.75 9.13 -3.24
N ALA A 160 -21.44 10.26 -3.88
CA ALA A 160 -21.06 10.28 -5.29
C ALA A 160 -19.60 9.87 -5.51
N PRO A 161 -19.28 9.10 -6.57
CA PRO A 161 -17.92 8.71 -6.92
C PRO A 161 -16.94 9.88 -7.12
N THR A 162 -17.40 11.01 -7.60
CA THR A 162 -16.59 12.22 -7.86
C THR A 162 -16.24 12.99 -6.59
N SER A 163 -17.04 12.91 -5.52
CA SER A 163 -16.88 13.74 -4.33
C SER A 163 -15.52 13.61 -3.64
N PRO A 164 -14.95 12.39 -3.50
CA PRO A 164 -13.62 12.20 -2.89
C PRO A 164 -12.51 12.95 -3.62
N ILE A 165 -12.41 12.79 -4.93
CA ILE A 165 -11.33 13.41 -5.73
C ILE A 165 -11.49 14.94 -5.83
N ILE A 166 -12.71 15.42 -6.04
CA ILE A 166 -13.00 16.86 -6.10
C ILE A 166 -12.69 17.54 -4.76
N SER A 167 -13.06 16.93 -3.64
CA SER A 167 -12.74 17.48 -2.32
C SER A 167 -11.22 17.59 -2.11
N ASN A 168 -10.44 16.61 -2.54
CA ASN A 168 -8.98 16.67 -2.47
C ASN A 168 -8.38 17.77 -3.37
N MET A 169 -8.92 17.96 -4.58
CA MET A 169 -8.48 19.03 -5.47
C MET A 169 -8.75 20.41 -4.88
N ILE A 170 -9.94 20.62 -4.32
CA ILE A 170 -10.34 21.89 -3.66
C ILE A 170 -9.49 22.15 -2.42
N CYS A 171 -9.19 21.12 -1.63
CA CYS A 171 -8.37 21.22 -0.43
C CYS A 171 -6.88 21.42 -0.71
N ARG A 172 -6.40 21.38 -1.96
CA ARG A 172 -4.98 21.53 -2.30
C ARG A 172 -4.35 22.82 -1.74
N LYS A 173 -5.11 23.95 -1.78
CA LYS A 173 -4.67 25.24 -1.23
C LYS A 173 -4.63 25.18 0.29
N LEU A 174 -5.66 24.63 0.93
CA LEU A 174 -5.71 24.40 2.38
C LEU A 174 -4.51 23.57 2.84
N ASP A 175 -4.26 22.41 2.19
CA ASP A 175 -3.13 21.53 2.52
C ASP A 175 -1.78 22.25 2.40
N SER A 176 -1.59 23.08 1.36
CA SER A 176 -0.35 23.86 1.20
C SER A 176 -0.13 24.85 2.34
N GLN A 177 -1.19 25.57 2.74
CA GLN A 177 -1.11 26.57 3.80
C GLN A 177 -0.91 25.93 5.18
N LEU A 178 -1.61 24.82 5.46
CA LEU A 178 -1.46 24.11 6.72
C LEU A 178 -0.12 23.39 6.82
N GLN A 179 0.42 22.88 5.71
CA GLN A 179 1.75 22.29 5.67
C GLN A 179 2.85 23.34 5.92
N LEU A 180 2.70 24.54 5.35
CA LEU A 180 3.61 25.64 5.58
C LEU A 180 3.55 26.10 7.05
N LEU A 181 2.36 26.24 7.62
CA LEU A 181 2.17 26.56 9.03
C LEU A 181 2.84 25.52 9.93
N ALA A 182 2.67 24.23 9.64
CA ALA A 182 3.28 23.13 10.39
C ALA A 182 4.80 23.15 10.29
N ALA A 183 5.36 23.35 9.09
CA ALA A 183 6.81 23.42 8.88
C ALA A 183 7.45 24.57 9.65
N GLY A 184 6.84 25.76 9.64
CA GLY A 184 7.32 26.93 10.40
C GLY A 184 7.25 26.77 11.91
N LYS A 185 6.57 25.76 12.43
CA LYS A 185 6.39 25.48 13.87
C LYS A 185 6.96 24.12 14.30
N ASN A 186 7.77 23.49 13.46
CA ASN A 186 8.41 22.18 13.72
C ASN A 186 7.41 21.09 14.18
N CYS A 187 6.24 21.03 13.56
CA CYS A 187 5.25 20.02 13.85
C CYS A 187 4.80 19.26 12.59
N TYR A 188 4.17 18.12 12.78
CA TYR A 188 3.68 17.29 11.68
C TYR A 188 2.22 17.60 11.40
N TYR A 189 1.86 17.64 10.12
CA TYR A 189 0.50 17.86 9.64
C TYR A 189 0.11 16.79 8.65
N THR A 190 -1.09 16.22 8.80
CA THR A 190 -1.75 15.40 7.79
C THR A 190 -3.26 15.66 7.75
N ARG A 191 -3.88 15.31 6.61
CA ARG A 191 -5.33 15.35 6.44
C ARG A 191 -5.85 14.04 5.82
N TYR A 192 -6.90 13.51 6.42
CA TYR A 192 -7.65 12.38 5.89
C TYR A 192 -9.12 12.79 5.72
N ALA A 193 -9.52 13.19 4.51
CA ALA A 193 -10.82 13.81 4.22
C ALA A 193 -11.07 15.07 5.07
N ASP A 194 -12.04 15.00 5.99
CA ASP A 194 -12.40 16.01 6.97
C ASP A 194 -11.53 16.00 8.24
N ASP A 195 -10.84 14.87 8.52
CA ASP A 195 -9.96 14.74 9.68
C ASP A 195 -8.61 15.42 9.45
N ILE A 196 -8.29 16.47 10.18
CA ILE A 196 -7.01 17.16 10.22
C ILE A 196 -6.27 16.75 11.50
N THR A 197 -4.99 16.41 11.37
CA THR A 197 -4.16 16.05 12.51
C THR A 197 -2.86 16.83 12.51
N PHE A 198 -2.56 17.47 13.65
CA PHE A 198 -1.24 17.99 13.98
C PHE A 198 -0.62 17.17 15.11
N SER A 199 0.71 17.07 15.12
CA SER A 199 1.40 16.44 16.25
C SER A 199 2.73 17.09 16.56
N PHE A 200 3.08 17.08 17.84
CA PHE A 200 4.19 17.85 18.42
C PHE A 200 5.08 16.92 19.25
N THR A 201 6.38 17.16 19.17
CA THR A 201 7.39 16.52 20.03
C THR A 201 7.76 17.38 21.24
N SER A 202 7.34 18.64 21.23
CA SER A 202 7.66 19.64 22.26
C SER A 202 6.79 19.48 23.53
N SER A 203 7.28 20.01 24.65
CA SER A 203 6.54 20.07 25.90
C SER A 203 5.32 21.02 25.81
N LYS A 204 4.42 20.95 26.80
CA LYS A 204 3.19 21.76 26.88
C LYS A 204 3.45 23.26 26.73
N LYS A 205 4.51 23.76 27.34
CA LYS A 205 4.88 25.20 27.32
C LYS A 205 5.33 25.70 25.95
N LEU A 206 5.81 24.81 25.09
CA LEU A 206 6.35 25.11 23.76
C LEU A 206 5.38 24.76 22.62
N LEU A 207 4.11 24.46 22.95
CA LEU A 207 3.09 24.26 21.91
C LEU A 207 2.83 25.58 21.17
N PRO A 208 2.80 25.56 19.82
CA PRO A 208 2.60 26.78 19.03
C PRO A 208 1.16 27.29 19.17
N SER A 209 0.98 28.45 19.80
CA SER A 209 -0.32 29.09 20.02
C SER A 209 -1.07 29.44 18.74
N ASP A 210 -0.36 29.58 17.63
CA ASP A 210 -0.94 29.76 16.29
C ASP A 210 -1.74 28.56 15.81
N ILE A 211 -1.38 27.34 16.30
CA ILE A 211 -2.00 26.07 15.90
C ILE A 211 -2.93 25.57 16.99
N VAL A 212 -2.48 25.56 18.25
CA VAL A 212 -3.25 25.06 19.38
C VAL A 212 -3.07 25.94 20.61
N GLN A 213 -4.17 26.31 21.22
CA GLN A 213 -4.20 27.01 22.51
C GLN A 213 -4.81 26.09 23.55
N ILE A 214 -4.33 26.21 24.78
CA ILE A 214 -4.86 25.45 25.92
C ILE A 214 -5.64 26.42 26.79
N THR A 215 -6.94 26.15 26.93
CA THR A 215 -7.81 26.93 27.81
C THR A 215 -7.45 26.73 29.29
N GLU A 216 -7.95 27.58 30.18
CA GLU A 216 -7.78 27.43 31.64
C GLU A 216 -8.23 26.07 32.15
N GLY A 217 -9.27 25.48 31.53
CA GLY A 217 -9.76 24.12 31.81
C GLY A 217 -8.90 22.99 31.23
N GLY A 218 -7.73 23.30 30.62
CA GLY A 218 -6.83 22.29 30.04
C GLY A 218 -7.28 21.69 28.70
N VAL A 219 -8.30 22.25 28.06
CA VAL A 219 -8.82 21.80 26.78
C VAL A 219 -8.03 22.48 25.66
N GLY A 220 -7.59 21.67 24.67
CA GLY A 220 -6.93 22.19 23.47
C GLY A 220 -7.95 22.70 22.46
N VAL A 221 -7.82 23.97 22.08
CA VAL A 221 -8.64 24.62 21.05
C VAL A 221 -7.76 25.11 19.89
N PRO A 222 -8.30 25.26 18.67
CA PRO A 222 -7.52 25.74 17.53
C PRO A 222 -7.03 27.16 17.77
N GLY A 223 -5.76 27.40 17.38
CA GLY A 223 -5.16 28.75 17.41
C GLY A 223 -5.66 29.64 16.27
N GLY A 224 -5.46 30.95 16.44
CA GLY A 224 -6.00 31.95 15.52
C GLY A 224 -5.52 31.83 14.08
N ALA A 225 -4.24 31.53 13.85
CA ALA A 225 -3.70 31.35 12.50
C ALA A 225 -4.31 30.12 11.80
N LEU A 226 -4.46 29.00 12.55
CA LEU A 226 -5.07 27.80 12.04
C LEU A 226 -6.55 28.03 11.66
N LEU A 227 -7.33 28.67 12.53
CA LEU A 227 -8.74 29.01 12.26
C LEU A 227 -8.86 29.90 11.02
N SER A 228 -8.08 30.96 10.94
CA SER A 228 -8.09 31.89 9.80
C SER A 228 -7.77 31.17 8.47
N ILE A 229 -6.84 30.22 8.45
CA ILE A 229 -6.53 29.44 7.25
C ILE A 229 -7.74 28.57 6.87
N ILE A 230 -8.35 27.88 7.81
CA ILE A 230 -9.49 26.98 7.56
C ILE A 230 -10.68 27.79 7.01
N GLU A 231 -11.02 28.90 7.66
CA GLU A 231 -12.14 29.78 7.29
C GLU A 231 -11.94 30.44 5.93
N ARG A 232 -10.74 30.95 5.62
CA ARG A 232 -10.40 31.53 4.30
C ARG A 232 -10.48 30.49 3.18
N ASN A 233 -10.38 29.22 3.49
CA ASN A 233 -10.61 28.14 2.53
C ASN A 233 -12.06 27.63 2.51
N GLY A 234 -12.99 28.34 3.19
CA GLY A 234 -14.43 28.06 3.17
C GLY A 234 -14.84 26.81 3.95
N PHE A 235 -14.13 26.49 5.03
CA PHE A 235 -14.45 25.42 5.95
C PHE A 235 -14.62 25.95 7.37
N ARG A 236 -15.25 25.15 8.22
CA ARG A 236 -15.42 25.42 9.66
C ARG A 236 -14.91 24.25 10.48
N VAL A 237 -14.39 24.56 11.65
CA VAL A 237 -13.95 23.53 12.62
C VAL A 237 -15.15 23.08 13.45
N ASN A 238 -15.27 21.77 13.63
CA ASN A 238 -16.22 21.19 14.58
C ASN A 238 -15.63 21.20 16.00
N PRO A 239 -16.09 22.07 16.91
CA PRO A 239 -15.50 22.20 18.23
C PRO A 239 -15.71 20.95 19.10
N THR A 240 -16.82 20.22 18.91
CA THR A 240 -17.15 19.03 19.72
C THR A 240 -16.26 17.83 19.41
N LYS A 241 -15.61 17.82 18.24
CA LYS A 241 -14.69 16.77 17.81
C LYS A 241 -13.21 17.15 17.89
N THR A 242 -12.91 18.41 18.21
CA THR A 242 -11.55 18.90 18.40
C THR A 242 -10.95 18.35 19.69
N ARG A 243 -9.75 17.78 19.64
CA ARG A 243 -9.12 17.09 20.77
C ARG A 243 -7.60 17.20 20.76
N LEU A 244 -7.04 17.69 21.86
CA LEU A 244 -5.61 17.62 22.14
C LEU A 244 -5.35 16.47 23.13
N ARG A 245 -4.42 15.56 22.79
CA ARG A 245 -4.09 14.40 23.65
C ARG A 245 -2.58 14.35 23.88
N HIS A 246 -2.20 14.31 25.16
CA HIS A 246 -0.83 14.04 25.58
C HIS A 246 -0.49 12.55 25.47
N ARG A 247 0.80 12.20 25.38
CA ARG A 247 1.27 10.81 25.27
C ARG A 247 0.85 9.86 26.41
N SER A 248 0.58 10.42 27.61
CA SER A 248 0.04 9.64 28.73
C SER A 248 -1.41 9.21 28.50
N GLN A 249 -2.13 9.85 27.60
CA GLN A 249 -3.48 9.54 27.21
C GLN A 249 -3.46 8.71 25.92
N ARG A 250 -4.59 8.08 25.59
CA ARG A 250 -4.75 7.38 24.33
C ARG A 250 -4.82 8.36 23.16
N GLN A 251 -3.77 8.40 22.35
CA GLN A 251 -3.69 9.18 21.11
C GLN A 251 -4.25 8.37 19.95
N ILE A 252 -5.16 8.95 19.17
CA ILE A 252 -5.85 8.30 18.06
C ILE A 252 -5.74 9.19 16.82
N VAL A 253 -5.36 8.60 15.67
CA VAL A 253 -5.39 9.25 14.36
C VAL A 253 -6.13 8.33 13.40
N THR A 254 -7.19 8.84 12.76
CA THR A 254 -8.06 8.05 11.85
C THR A 254 -8.44 6.67 12.39
N GLY A 255 -8.75 6.59 13.69
CA GLY A 255 -9.17 5.36 14.36
C GLY A 255 -8.04 4.44 14.85
N LEU A 256 -6.78 4.71 14.50
CA LEU A 256 -5.63 3.95 14.96
C LEU A 256 -4.99 4.62 16.19
N THR A 257 -4.53 3.80 17.15
CA THR A 257 -3.76 4.27 18.30
C THR A 257 -2.32 4.54 17.87
N VAL A 258 -1.75 5.71 18.23
CA VAL A 258 -0.42 6.15 17.77
C VAL A 258 0.58 6.44 18.89
N ASN A 259 0.30 6.05 20.13
CA ASN A 259 1.18 6.33 21.27
C ASN A 259 2.63 5.82 21.10
N LYS A 260 2.86 4.69 20.42
CA LYS A 260 4.19 4.15 20.10
C LYS A 260 4.36 3.95 18.60
N PHE A 261 3.44 3.25 17.99
CA PHE A 261 3.34 2.97 16.56
C PHE A 261 1.87 2.83 16.17
N PRO A 262 1.50 2.96 14.88
CA PRO A 262 0.12 2.78 14.43
C PRO A 262 -0.40 1.40 14.80
N ASN A 263 -1.45 1.36 15.59
CA ASN A 263 -1.99 0.10 16.13
C ASN A 263 -3.52 0.09 16.17
N VAL A 264 -4.09 -1.10 16.09
CA VAL A 264 -5.52 -1.31 16.36
C VAL A 264 -5.78 -1.30 17.88
N SER A 265 -6.99 -0.96 18.29
CA SER A 265 -7.33 -0.94 19.70
C SER A 265 -7.27 -2.33 20.33
N ARG A 266 -6.85 -2.40 21.60
CA ARG A 266 -6.83 -3.67 22.35
C ARG A 266 -8.21 -4.35 22.39
N SER A 267 -9.28 -3.58 22.48
CA SER A 267 -10.66 -4.09 22.46
C SER A 267 -11.01 -4.73 21.11
N PHE A 268 -10.52 -4.18 20.00
CA PHE A 268 -10.72 -4.77 18.67
C PHE A 268 -10.01 -6.12 18.56
N ILE A 269 -8.75 -6.21 18.99
CA ILE A 269 -7.97 -7.46 19.02
C ILE A 269 -8.65 -8.52 19.88
N ARG A 270 -9.02 -8.16 21.14
CA ARG A 270 -9.69 -9.08 22.08
C ARG A 270 -11.01 -9.58 21.51
N ARG A 271 -11.83 -8.69 20.95
CA ARG A 271 -13.11 -9.08 20.33
C ARG A 271 -12.90 -10.02 19.15
N THR A 272 -11.86 -9.81 18.33
CA THR A 272 -11.53 -10.73 17.24
C THR A 272 -11.11 -12.10 17.77
N ALA A 273 -10.28 -12.16 18.80
CA ALA A 273 -9.91 -13.40 19.47
C ALA A 273 -11.12 -14.16 20.04
N SER A 274 -12.06 -13.44 20.71
CA SER A 274 -13.30 -14.03 21.24
C SER A 274 -14.20 -14.57 20.13
N MET A 275 -14.26 -13.91 18.97
CA MET A 275 -15.02 -14.40 17.81
C MET A 275 -14.41 -15.67 17.22
N ILE A 276 -13.07 -15.75 17.12
CA ILE A 276 -12.36 -16.96 16.68
C ILE A 276 -12.61 -18.11 17.66
N HIS A 277 -12.53 -17.84 18.96
CA HIS A 277 -12.84 -18.82 19.99
C HIS A 277 -14.26 -19.35 19.89
N ALA A 278 -15.26 -18.47 19.69
CA ALA A 278 -16.65 -18.85 19.49
C ALA A 278 -16.82 -19.73 18.25
N LEU A 279 -16.15 -19.38 17.12
CA LEU A 279 -16.16 -20.18 15.90
C LEU A 279 -15.60 -21.61 16.15
N LYS A 280 -14.48 -21.69 16.84
CA LYS A 280 -13.85 -22.99 17.20
C LYS A 280 -14.72 -23.82 18.12
N LYS A 281 -15.38 -23.18 19.11
CA LYS A 281 -16.16 -23.86 20.16
C LYS A 281 -17.51 -24.35 19.67
N PHE A 282 -18.21 -23.55 18.87
CA PHE A 282 -19.62 -23.78 18.51
C PHE A 282 -19.80 -24.18 17.04
N GLY A 283 -18.74 -24.15 16.24
CA GLY A 283 -18.84 -24.31 14.79
C GLY A 283 -19.39 -23.07 14.09
N ALA A 284 -19.41 -23.09 12.77
CA ALA A 284 -19.73 -21.91 11.96
C ALA A 284 -21.19 -21.48 12.08
N VAL A 285 -22.13 -22.43 12.09
CA VAL A 285 -23.58 -22.16 12.10
C VAL A 285 -24.03 -21.56 13.43
N ASP A 286 -23.73 -22.23 14.54
CA ASP A 286 -24.16 -21.79 15.87
C ASP A 286 -23.45 -20.50 16.31
N ALA A 287 -22.17 -20.34 15.97
CA ALA A 287 -21.42 -19.11 16.23
C ALA A 287 -22.00 -17.92 15.47
N GLU A 288 -22.41 -18.13 14.22
CA GLU A 288 -23.07 -17.14 13.38
C GLU A 288 -24.41 -16.72 13.97
N GLN A 289 -25.27 -17.68 14.35
CA GLN A 289 -26.56 -17.40 14.96
C GLN A 289 -26.40 -16.52 16.22
N ARG A 290 -25.51 -16.91 17.15
CA ARG A 290 -25.21 -16.12 18.35
C ARG A 290 -24.68 -14.72 18.04
N TYR A 291 -23.85 -14.60 17.00
CA TYR A 291 -23.35 -13.31 16.56
C TYR A 291 -24.45 -12.40 16.04
N LEU A 292 -25.40 -12.94 15.28
CA LEU A 292 -26.56 -12.21 14.75
C LEU A 292 -27.52 -11.79 15.86
N GLU A 293 -27.75 -12.63 16.87
CA GLU A 293 -28.53 -12.27 18.05
C GLU A 293 -27.89 -11.08 18.82
N ILE A 294 -26.56 -11.05 18.95
CA ILE A 294 -25.86 -9.92 19.58
C ILE A 294 -26.03 -8.65 18.75
N LEU A 295 -25.94 -8.74 17.42
CA LEU A 295 -26.13 -7.57 16.54
C LEU A 295 -27.56 -7.04 16.60
N SER A 296 -28.57 -7.90 16.62
CA SER A 296 -29.98 -7.50 16.73
C SER A 296 -30.29 -6.78 18.07
N ARG A 297 -29.73 -7.28 19.17
CA ARG A 297 -29.87 -6.63 20.50
C ARG A 297 -29.20 -5.25 20.57
N GLN A 298 -28.18 -4.99 19.72
CA GLN A 298 -27.48 -3.71 19.66
C GLN A 298 -28.12 -2.72 18.68
N GLU A 299 -29.27 -3.03 18.09
CA GLU A 299 -29.95 -2.22 17.06
C GLU A 299 -29.01 -1.82 15.91
N ILE A 300 -28.01 -2.65 15.60
CA ILE A 300 -27.12 -2.40 14.49
C ILE A 300 -27.87 -2.81 13.21
N ASP A 301 -28.30 -1.82 12.44
CA ASP A 301 -28.89 -2.04 11.13
C ASP A 301 -27.90 -2.79 10.24
N LEU A 302 -28.17 -4.06 10.01
CA LEU A 302 -27.44 -4.81 8.99
C LEU A 302 -27.80 -4.24 7.62
N ALA A 303 -26.79 -4.00 6.79
CA ALA A 303 -27.05 -3.57 5.42
C ALA A 303 -28.04 -4.57 4.76
N PRO A 304 -28.98 -4.13 3.88
CA PRO A 304 -30.02 -5.01 3.31
C PRO A 304 -29.50 -6.28 2.68
N ARG A 305 -28.27 -6.27 2.14
CA ARG A 305 -27.58 -7.48 1.64
C ARG A 305 -27.12 -8.42 2.75
N GLN A 306 -26.84 -7.91 3.94
CA GLN A 306 -26.45 -8.70 5.11
C GLN A 306 -27.69 -9.27 5.81
N ALA A 307 -28.75 -8.47 5.92
CA ALA A 307 -30.04 -8.92 6.46
C ALA A 307 -30.65 -10.07 5.64
N LYS A 308 -30.55 -10.03 4.30
CA LYS A 308 -30.99 -11.11 3.41
C LYS A 308 -30.19 -12.42 3.57
N ARG A 309 -28.93 -12.34 3.99
CA ARG A 309 -28.07 -13.50 4.26
C ARG A 309 -28.29 -14.11 5.65
N THR A 310 -28.92 -13.38 6.55
CA THR A 310 -29.18 -13.83 7.93
C THR A 310 -30.32 -14.83 8.03
N THR A 311 -31.26 -14.83 7.08
CA THR A 311 -32.39 -15.78 7.05
C THR A 311 -32.04 -17.13 6.43
N ASP A 312 -30.97 -17.21 5.61
CA ASP A 312 -30.53 -18.43 4.92
C ASP A 312 -29.06 -18.78 5.24
N SER A 313 -28.56 -18.40 6.41
CA SER A 313 -27.14 -18.55 6.69
C SER A 313 -26.76 -20.01 6.92
N LYS A 314 -25.84 -20.50 6.07
CA LYS A 314 -25.20 -21.80 6.18
C LYS A 314 -23.90 -21.77 7.01
N GLY A 315 -23.71 -20.74 7.84
CA GLY A 315 -22.48 -20.56 8.62
C GLY A 315 -21.30 -19.95 7.86
N ASP A 316 -21.54 -19.33 6.69
CA ASP A 316 -20.47 -18.78 5.84
C ASP A 316 -20.22 -17.28 6.06
N PHE A 317 -21.09 -16.59 6.77
CA PHE A 317 -21.00 -15.15 7.02
C PHE A 317 -20.04 -14.80 8.16
N PHE A 318 -20.15 -15.52 9.28
CA PHE A 318 -19.34 -15.22 10.47
C PHE A 318 -17.83 -15.41 10.24
N PRO A 319 -17.37 -16.48 9.57
CA PRO A 319 -15.96 -16.61 9.16
C PRO A 319 -15.50 -15.45 8.26
N LYS A 320 -16.34 -14.96 7.33
CA LYS A 320 -16.01 -13.80 6.48
C LYS A 320 -15.85 -12.52 7.28
N VAL A 321 -16.67 -12.32 8.32
CA VAL A 321 -16.53 -11.17 9.24
C VAL A 321 -15.20 -11.25 9.98
N ILE A 322 -14.84 -12.43 10.51
CA ILE A 322 -13.56 -12.65 11.21
C ILE A 322 -12.39 -12.39 10.26
N ASN A 323 -12.44 -12.95 9.06
CA ASN A 323 -11.40 -12.73 8.04
C ASN A 323 -11.24 -11.24 7.70
N GLY A 324 -12.33 -10.50 7.52
CA GLY A 324 -12.28 -9.05 7.31
C GLY A 324 -11.62 -8.30 8.49
N ARG A 325 -11.81 -8.75 9.72
CA ARG A 325 -11.15 -8.20 10.91
C ARG A 325 -9.66 -8.55 10.96
N LEU A 326 -9.28 -9.78 10.59
CA LEU A 326 -7.89 -10.20 10.47
C LEU A 326 -7.16 -9.41 9.39
N ASN A 327 -7.77 -9.21 8.23
CA ASN A 327 -7.22 -8.39 7.16
C ASN A 327 -6.99 -6.92 7.62
N PHE A 328 -7.89 -6.38 8.43
CA PHE A 328 -7.70 -5.06 9.02
C PHE A 328 -6.52 -5.04 10.00
N ILE A 329 -6.39 -6.04 10.88
CA ILE A 329 -5.23 -6.16 11.79
C ILE A 329 -3.93 -6.29 10.98
N GLN A 330 -3.92 -7.12 9.95
CA GLN A 330 -2.78 -7.31 9.04
C GLN A 330 -2.38 -6.00 8.34
N MET A 331 -3.35 -5.25 7.79
CA MET A 331 -3.09 -3.97 7.13
C MET A 331 -2.39 -2.98 8.08
N VAL A 332 -2.81 -2.93 9.34
CA VAL A 332 -2.25 -2.00 10.32
C VAL A 332 -0.92 -2.46 10.88
N ARG A 333 -0.84 -3.71 11.34
CA ARG A 333 0.30 -4.25 12.08
C ARG A 333 1.35 -4.94 11.21
N GLY A 334 0.98 -5.33 10.00
CA GLY A 334 1.83 -6.07 9.08
C GLY A 334 1.58 -7.59 9.10
N LYS A 335 1.98 -8.24 8.02
CA LYS A 335 1.81 -9.69 7.80
C LYS A 335 2.63 -10.53 8.79
N ASN A 336 3.79 -10.02 9.20
CA ASN A 336 4.73 -10.72 10.07
C ASN A 336 4.53 -10.40 11.57
N ASP A 337 3.52 -9.59 11.91
CA ASP A 337 3.21 -9.25 13.30
C ASP A 337 2.75 -10.48 14.11
N SER A 338 3.34 -10.68 15.28
CA SER A 338 3.08 -11.86 16.12
C SER A 338 1.62 -11.98 16.57
N ILE A 339 0.94 -10.86 16.84
CA ILE A 339 -0.48 -10.87 17.23
C ILE A 339 -1.35 -11.25 16.05
N TYR A 340 -1.08 -10.67 14.87
CA TYR A 340 -1.78 -11.03 13.66
C TYR A 340 -1.62 -12.52 13.34
N ARG A 341 -0.38 -13.02 13.32
CA ARG A 341 -0.05 -14.42 12.97
C ARG A 341 -0.72 -15.39 13.92
N LYS A 342 -0.66 -15.12 15.23
CA LYS A 342 -1.32 -15.94 16.27
C LYS A 342 -2.84 -16.01 16.06
N LEU A 343 -3.49 -14.89 15.74
CA LEU A 343 -4.93 -14.86 15.49
C LEU A 343 -5.29 -15.52 14.16
N ALA A 344 -4.50 -15.31 13.13
CA ALA A 344 -4.70 -15.91 11.81
C ALA A 344 -4.55 -17.45 11.88
N TYR A 345 -3.54 -17.95 12.60
CA TYR A 345 -3.40 -19.37 12.86
C TYR A 345 -4.60 -19.95 13.61
N ALA A 346 -5.01 -19.30 14.71
CA ALA A 346 -6.18 -19.76 15.46
C ALA A 346 -7.45 -19.77 14.60
N PHE A 347 -7.58 -18.85 13.65
CA PHE A 347 -8.67 -18.82 12.70
C PHE A 347 -8.58 -19.93 11.66
N SER A 348 -7.40 -20.21 11.10
CA SER A 348 -7.20 -21.29 10.13
C SER A 348 -7.56 -22.66 10.73
N VAL A 349 -7.19 -22.89 11.99
CA VAL A 349 -7.60 -24.08 12.73
C VAL A 349 -9.13 -24.12 12.93
N ALA A 350 -9.75 -22.97 13.23
CA ALA A 350 -11.19 -22.91 13.47
C ALA A 350 -12.06 -23.12 12.22
N VAL A 351 -11.49 -22.94 11.02
CA VAL A 351 -12.17 -23.22 9.72
C VAL A 351 -11.71 -24.54 9.09
N ASN A 352 -10.94 -25.35 9.80
CA ASN A 352 -10.33 -26.62 9.33
C ASN A 352 -9.38 -26.47 8.12
N GLU A 353 -8.73 -25.31 8.00
CA GLU A 353 -7.72 -24.99 6.97
C GLU A 353 -6.40 -24.63 7.67
N GLU A 354 -5.87 -25.54 8.51
CA GLU A 354 -4.71 -25.28 9.35
C GLU A 354 -3.50 -24.81 8.52
N ASP A 355 -3.05 -23.58 8.77
CA ASP A 355 -1.87 -22.96 8.13
C ASP A 355 -0.71 -22.88 9.14
N LYS A 356 0.13 -23.92 9.19
CA LYS A 356 1.28 -24.01 10.09
C LYS A 356 2.36 -22.98 9.80
N ASP A 357 2.43 -22.42 8.59
CA ASP A 357 3.38 -21.36 8.23
C ASP A 357 3.17 -20.09 9.06
N LEU A 358 1.97 -19.91 9.58
CA LEU A 358 1.67 -18.81 10.50
C LEU A 358 2.33 -18.96 11.87
N LEU A 359 2.80 -20.14 12.23
CA LEU A 359 3.54 -20.39 13.49
C LEU A 359 5.04 -20.18 13.37
N LYS A 360 5.60 -20.28 12.15
CA LYS A 360 7.03 -20.11 11.93
C LYS A 360 7.52 -18.76 12.46
N SER A 361 8.61 -18.76 13.19
CA SER A 361 9.29 -17.53 13.60
C SER A 361 9.83 -16.76 12.39
N ALA A 362 10.18 -15.48 12.58
CA ALA A 362 10.85 -14.73 11.53
C ALA A 362 12.18 -15.37 11.13
N GLN A 363 12.89 -15.94 12.10
CA GLN A 363 14.18 -16.63 11.88
C GLN A 363 14.01 -17.90 11.05
N GLU A 364 12.98 -18.71 11.31
CA GLU A 364 12.68 -19.90 10.50
C GLU A 364 12.32 -19.54 9.07
N ILE A 365 11.49 -18.48 8.86
CA ILE A 365 11.15 -18.00 7.51
C ILE A 365 12.40 -17.51 6.76
N LEU A 366 13.29 -16.80 7.45
CA LEU A 366 14.54 -16.32 6.85
C LEU A 366 15.48 -17.48 6.54
N GLY A 367 15.55 -18.50 7.44
CA GLY A 367 16.35 -19.70 7.23
C GLY A 367 15.93 -20.54 6.02
N GLU A 368 14.67 -20.45 5.59
CA GLU A 368 14.16 -21.12 4.38
C GLU A 368 14.36 -20.28 3.10
N SER A 369 14.29 -18.96 3.21
CA SER A 369 14.16 -18.04 2.06
C SER A 369 15.46 -17.32 1.69
N VAL A 370 16.44 -17.34 2.58
CA VAL A 370 17.78 -16.77 2.38
C VAL A 370 18.80 -17.92 2.29
N PHE A 371 19.66 -17.88 1.30
CA PHE A 371 20.62 -18.92 0.95
C PHE A 371 22.04 -18.42 1.18
N SER A 372 22.92 -19.27 1.67
CA SER A 372 24.35 -19.16 1.43
C SER A 372 24.64 -19.62 0.01
N VAL A 373 25.49 -18.90 -0.72
CA VAL A 373 25.89 -19.23 -2.08
C VAL A 373 27.40 -19.42 -2.11
N LEU A 374 27.83 -20.60 -2.53
CA LEU A 374 29.23 -20.92 -2.81
C LEU A 374 29.44 -21.04 -4.31
N ASN A 375 30.38 -20.29 -4.84
CA ASN A 375 30.80 -20.37 -6.24
C ASN A 375 31.88 -21.43 -6.37
N LEU A 376 31.54 -22.57 -6.94
CA LEU A 376 32.46 -23.71 -7.10
C LEU A 376 33.52 -23.50 -8.20
N ALA A 377 33.34 -22.50 -9.07
CA ALA A 377 34.36 -22.09 -10.04
C ALA A 377 35.46 -21.23 -9.39
N ASP A 378 35.13 -20.53 -8.29
CA ASP A 378 36.06 -19.77 -7.45
C ASP A 378 35.70 -20.01 -5.97
N ALA A 379 36.32 -20.99 -5.36
CA ALA A 379 36.09 -21.42 -3.98
C ALA A 379 36.31 -20.33 -2.91
N ASN A 380 36.88 -19.18 -3.30
CA ASN A 380 37.01 -18.00 -2.43
C ASN A 380 35.83 -17.00 -2.57
N SER A 381 34.90 -17.27 -3.47
CA SER A 381 33.74 -16.39 -3.72
C SER A 381 32.49 -16.98 -3.04
N GLU A 382 32.23 -16.46 -1.84
CA GLU A 382 31.04 -16.78 -1.04
C GLU A 382 30.12 -15.56 -0.94
N GLY A 383 28.83 -15.81 -0.92
CA GLY A 383 27.83 -14.77 -0.79
C GLY A 383 26.51 -15.28 -0.23
N SER A 384 25.54 -14.42 -0.29
CA SER A 384 24.15 -14.73 0.06
C SER A 384 23.24 -14.52 -1.15
N ALA A 385 22.13 -15.20 -1.16
CA ALA A 385 21.03 -14.99 -2.10
C ALA A 385 19.69 -15.12 -1.38
N PHE A 386 18.62 -14.71 -2.02
CA PHE A 386 17.28 -14.87 -1.48
C PHE A 386 16.24 -15.01 -2.56
N LEU A 387 15.17 -15.75 -2.24
CA LEU A 387 14.02 -15.88 -3.14
C LEU A 387 13.08 -14.69 -2.96
N LEU A 388 12.90 -13.89 -4.02
CA LEU A 388 12.09 -12.68 -4.03
C LEU A 388 10.82 -12.87 -4.86
N SER A 389 9.68 -12.55 -4.27
CA SER A 389 8.36 -12.70 -4.89
C SER A 389 8.23 -11.91 -6.19
N GLY A 390 7.87 -12.59 -7.29
CA GLY A 390 7.71 -12.00 -8.61
C GLY A 390 9.00 -11.61 -9.31
N VAL A 391 10.16 -12.02 -8.78
CA VAL A 391 11.49 -11.71 -9.34
C VAL A 391 12.30 -12.96 -9.60
N GLY A 392 12.44 -13.83 -8.61
CA GLY A 392 13.29 -15.01 -8.64
C GLY A 392 14.34 -15.00 -7.52
N ILE A 393 15.42 -15.75 -7.70
CA ILE A 393 16.54 -15.77 -6.74
C ILE A 393 17.46 -14.60 -7.09
N VAL A 394 17.72 -13.75 -6.11
CA VAL A 394 18.51 -12.52 -6.25
C VAL A 394 19.81 -12.66 -5.47
N THR A 395 20.93 -12.28 -6.09
CA THR A 395 22.26 -12.14 -5.48
C THR A 395 23.03 -11.00 -6.13
N ASN A 396 24.29 -10.76 -5.71
CA ASN A 396 25.20 -9.87 -6.43
C ASN A 396 25.87 -10.58 -7.62
N GLN A 397 26.23 -9.81 -8.64
CA GLN A 397 26.94 -10.35 -9.82
C GLN A 397 28.34 -10.82 -9.46
N HIS A 398 29.04 -10.10 -8.57
CA HIS A 398 30.41 -10.51 -8.18
C HIS A 398 30.46 -11.84 -7.42
N VAL A 399 29.37 -12.30 -6.79
CA VAL A 399 29.28 -13.62 -6.12
C VAL A 399 29.35 -14.76 -7.12
N ILE A 400 28.89 -14.50 -8.35
CA ILE A 400 28.84 -15.48 -9.45
C ILE A 400 29.85 -15.19 -10.56
N ASP A 401 30.88 -14.37 -10.28
CA ASP A 401 31.89 -14.04 -11.28
C ASP A 401 32.68 -15.32 -11.69
N GLY A 402 33.06 -15.38 -12.95
CA GLY A 402 33.80 -16.53 -13.48
C GLY A 402 32.96 -17.76 -13.86
N ILE A 403 31.66 -17.78 -13.57
CA ILE A 403 30.79 -18.90 -13.93
C ILE A 403 30.36 -18.82 -15.39
N ASP A 404 30.56 -19.93 -16.09
CA ASP A 404 29.99 -20.17 -17.41
C ASP A 404 28.63 -20.91 -17.25
N PHE A 405 27.54 -20.19 -17.44
CA PHE A 405 26.18 -20.74 -17.31
C PHE A 405 25.73 -21.57 -18.52
N ASP A 406 26.52 -21.63 -19.57
CA ASP A 406 26.30 -22.55 -20.69
C ASP A 406 26.98 -23.90 -20.45
N SER A 407 27.77 -24.02 -19.38
CA SER A 407 28.40 -25.29 -18.96
C SER A 407 27.36 -26.24 -18.37
N PRO A 408 27.45 -27.55 -18.63
CA PRO A 408 26.60 -28.55 -17.98
C PRO A 408 26.96 -28.82 -16.51
N LEU A 409 28.05 -28.23 -16.00
CA LEU A 409 28.49 -28.42 -14.63
C LEU A 409 27.65 -27.58 -13.65
N GLU A 410 27.29 -28.17 -12.52
CA GLU A 410 26.63 -27.45 -11.42
C GLU A 410 27.69 -26.68 -10.63
N LEU A 411 27.84 -25.38 -10.96
CA LEU A 411 28.90 -24.52 -10.43
C LEU A 411 28.47 -23.65 -9.24
N LEU A 412 27.19 -23.73 -8.83
CA LEU A 412 26.67 -23.00 -7.68
C LEU A 412 26.12 -23.98 -6.65
N GLU A 413 26.51 -23.78 -5.40
CA GLU A 413 25.94 -24.47 -4.25
C GLU A 413 25.13 -23.51 -3.42
N PHE A 414 23.84 -23.80 -3.25
CA PHE A 414 22.92 -23.05 -2.39
C PHE A 414 22.67 -23.86 -1.13
N SER A 415 22.91 -23.25 0.03
CA SER A 415 22.70 -23.86 1.33
C SER A 415 21.71 -23.07 2.17
N THR A 416 20.79 -23.78 2.82
CA THR A 416 19.86 -23.21 3.81
C THR A 416 19.96 -24.01 5.11
N THR A 417 19.40 -23.46 6.19
CA THR A 417 19.33 -24.16 7.49
C THR A 417 18.70 -25.56 7.39
N GLU A 418 17.71 -25.74 6.50
CA GLU A 418 16.99 -27.00 6.29
C GLU A 418 17.69 -27.92 5.25
N ASN A 419 18.40 -27.32 4.28
CA ASN A 419 19.10 -28.02 3.21
C ASN A 419 20.53 -27.50 3.09
N PRO A 420 21.48 -28.16 3.81
CA PRO A 420 22.85 -27.65 3.95
C PRO A 420 23.70 -27.74 2.68
N SER A 421 23.28 -28.45 1.64
CA SER A 421 24.05 -28.53 0.40
C SER A 421 23.15 -28.88 -0.76
N ARG A 422 22.92 -27.93 -1.67
CA ARG A 422 22.18 -28.13 -2.91
C ARG A 422 22.97 -27.56 -4.06
N LYS A 423 23.59 -28.44 -4.84
CA LYS A 423 24.29 -28.05 -6.06
C LYS A 423 23.27 -27.83 -7.17
N LEU A 424 23.27 -26.66 -7.76
CA LEU A 424 22.33 -26.24 -8.80
C LEU A 424 23.05 -25.51 -9.91
N ASN A 425 22.51 -25.63 -11.11
CA ASN A 425 22.83 -24.75 -12.21
C ASN A 425 21.56 -23.96 -12.60
N PRO A 426 21.19 -22.97 -11.77
CA PRO A 426 19.95 -22.25 -11.97
C PRO A 426 20.03 -21.43 -13.26
N GLN A 427 18.91 -21.35 -13.97
CA GLN A 427 18.83 -20.56 -15.19
C GLN A 427 19.05 -19.09 -14.88
N LEU A 428 20.15 -18.52 -15.39
CA LEU A 428 20.44 -17.10 -15.25
C LEU A 428 19.42 -16.27 -16.06
N ILE A 429 18.69 -15.40 -15.38
CA ILE A 429 17.77 -14.47 -16.00
C ILE A 429 18.46 -13.14 -16.31
N TYR A 430 19.25 -12.62 -15.38
CA TYR A 430 19.90 -11.32 -15.52
C TYR A 430 21.23 -11.31 -14.78
N LYS A 431 22.26 -10.70 -15.39
CA LYS A 431 23.49 -10.31 -14.67
C LYS A 431 24.01 -8.97 -15.16
N SER A 432 24.50 -8.15 -14.27
CA SER A 432 25.11 -6.88 -14.59
C SER A 432 26.12 -6.47 -13.53
N LYS A 433 27.25 -5.89 -13.97
CA LYS A 433 28.25 -5.29 -13.07
C LYS A 433 27.81 -3.95 -12.52
N VAL A 434 26.92 -3.24 -13.22
CA VAL A 434 26.32 -1.97 -12.80
C VAL A 434 24.86 -1.94 -13.25
N PRO A 435 23.91 -2.14 -12.31
CA PRO A 435 24.11 -2.50 -10.88
C PRO A 435 24.69 -3.89 -10.70
N ASP A 436 25.43 -4.09 -9.60
CA ASP A 436 26.03 -5.38 -9.23
C ASP A 436 24.96 -6.37 -8.75
N ILE A 437 24.20 -6.94 -9.71
CA ILE A 437 23.05 -7.82 -9.45
C ILE A 437 23.06 -8.99 -10.45
N ALA A 438 22.72 -10.17 -9.92
CA ALA A 438 22.34 -11.34 -10.69
C ALA A 438 20.98 -11.88 -10.22
N ILE A 439 20.20 -12.38 -11.17
CA ILE A 439 18.86 -12.93 -10.92
C ILE A 439 18.73 -14.25 -11.66
N PHE A 440 18.23 -15.26 -10.95
CA PHE A 440 18.01 -16.58 -11.49
C PHE A 440 16.53 -16.95 -11.46
N TYR A 441 16.14 -17.78 -12.42
CA TYR A 441 14.84 -18.43 -12.40
C TYR A 441 14.85 -19.50 -11.30
N PRO A 442 13.93 -19.48 -10.35
CA PRO A 442 13.80 -20.54 -9.37
C PRO A 442 13.19 -21.77 -10.05
N GLY A 443 13.92 -22.89 -10.04
CA GLY A 443 13.39 -24.17 -10.52
C GLY A 443 12.29 -24.73 -9.62
N GLU A 444 11.70 -25.87 -10.00
CA GLU A 444 10.64 -26.57 -9.22
C GLU A 444 11.08 -26.92 -7.79
N GLU A 445 12.38 -27.04 -7.57
CA GLU A 445 12.98 -27.30 -6.26
C GLU A 445 12.77 -26.18 -5.25
N PHE A 446 12.42 -24.97 -5.71
CA PHE A 446 12.13 -23.81 -4.86
C PHE A 446 10.63 -23.58 -4.65
N ASP A 447 9.75 -24.36 -5.28
CA ASP A 447 8.28 -24.17 -5.22
C ASP A 447 7.70 -24.22 -3.80
N ARG A 448 8.38 -24.95 -2.90
CA ARG A 448 7.97 -25.07 -1.49
C ARG A 448 8.51 -23.96 -0.61
N ILE A 449 9.43 -23.16 -1.12
CA ILE A 449 10.06 -22.07 -0.38
C ILE A 449 9.18 -20.84 -0.49
N ARG A 450 8.87 -20.24 0.66
CA ARG A 450 8.08 -19.01 0.68
C ARG A 450 8.92 -17.81 0.23
N PRO A 451 8.58 -17.14 -0.88
CA PRO A 451 9.35 -15.99 -1.33
C PRO A 451 9.21 -14.79 -0.38
N LEU A 452 10.31 -14.06 -0.22
CA LEU A 452 10.32 -12.76 0.47
C LEU A 452 9.53 -11.72 -0.31
N VAL A 453 8.95 -10.74 0.38
CA VAL A 453 8.07 -9.74 -0.20
C VAL A 453 8.80 -8.41 -0.34
N ILE A 454 8.63 -7.75 -1.48
CA ILE A 454 9.16 -6.41 -1.73
C ILE A 454 8.43 -5.39 -0.88
N SER A 455 9.17 -4.49 -0.24
CA SER A 455 8.60 -3.40 0.54
C SER A 455 7.81 -2.44 -0.35
N LYS A 456 6.65 -2.04 0.15
CA LYS A 456 5.84 -0.99 -0.46
C LYS A 456 6.31 0.42 -0.10
N GLN A 457 7.35 0.54 0.72
CA GLN A 457 7.93 1.82 1.09
C GLN A 457 8.66 2.43 -0.10
N LYS A 458 8.09 3.49 -0.69
CA LYS A 458 8.67 4.14 -1.89
C LYS A 458 9.90 5.01 -1.61
N HIS A 459 10.16 5.39 -0.37
CA HIS A 459 11.24 6.32 -0.02
C HIS A 459 12.02 5.81 1.19
N ILE A 460 13.26 5.47 0.93
CA ILE A 460 14.26 5.20 1.98
C ILE A 460 14.80 6.55 2.46
N ARG A 461 14.96 6.72 3.76
CA ARG A 461 15.42 7.96 4.39
C ARG A 461 16.58 7.70 5.35
N PRO A 462 17.47 8.67 5.58
CA PRO A 462 18.42 8.59 6.68
C PRO A 462 17.71 8.32 8.01
N LEU A 463 18.35 7.50 8.84
CA LEU A 463 17.86 6.99 10.13
C LEU A 463 16.69 6.00 10.08
N ASP A 464 16.21 5.61 8.91
CA ASP A 464 15.27 4.48 8.81
C ASP A 464 15.94 3.22 9.37
N PRO A 465 15.30 2.52 10.31
CA PRO A 465 15.81 1.27 10.85
C PRO A 465 15.73 0.15 9.80
N ILE A 466 16.78 -0.66 9.74
CA ILE A 466 16.92 -1.77 8.80
C ILE A 466 17.42 -3.04 9.49
N LEU A 467 17.22 -4.19 8.82
CA LEU A 467 17.82 -5.47 9.16
C LEU A 467 18.54 -6.00 7.93
N ALA A 468 19.82 -6.34 8.07
CA ALA A 468 20.58 -7.06 7.07
C ALA A 468 20.61 -8.56 7.44
N VAL A 469 20.44 -9.42 6.45
CA VAL A 469 20.42 -10.88 6.65
C VAL A 469 21.31 -11.53 5.61
N GLY A 470 22.14 -12.49 6.04
CA GLY A 470 23.06 -13.20 5.17
C GLY A 470 23.89 -14.23 5.90
N PHE A 471 24.88 -14.80 5.23
CA PHE A 471 25.77 -15.85 5.74
C PHE A 471 27.21 -15.35 5.76
N PRO A 472 27.62 -14.58 6.79
CA PRO A 472 28.99 -14.09 6.88
C PRO A 472 29.99 -15.25 7.05
N GLY A 473 30.97 -15.35 6.13
CA GLY A 473 31.95 -16.46 6.10
C GLY A 473 31.38 -17.77 5.59
N GLY A 474 30.27 -17.72 4.84
CA GLY A 474 29.63 -18.88 4.24
C GLY A 474 28.84 -19.77 5.20
N PHE A 475 28.28 -20.86 4.67
CA PHE A 475 27.40 -21.76 5.41
C PHE A 475 28.15 -22.53 6.51
N ASP A 476 29.38 -22.96 6.27
CA ASP A 476 30.19 -23.72 7.24
C ASP A 476 30.50 -22.91 8.49
N SER A 477 30.73 -21.61 8.33
CA SER A 477 30.99 -20.71 9.45
C SER A 477 29.70 -20.26 10.15
N CYS A 478 28.58 -20.21 9.41
CA CYS A 478 27.29 -19.72 9.89
C CYS A 478 26.14 -20.56 9.30
N PRO A 479 25.75 -21.68 9.93
CA PRO A 479 24.73 -22.60 9.40
C PRO A 479 23.31 -22.07 9.47
N SER A 480 23.12 -20.88 10.03
CA SER A 480 21.84 -20.14 10.02
C SER A 480 22.08 -18.70 9.59
N PRO A 481 21.13 -18.06 8.89
CA PRO A 481 21.31 -16.67 8.47
C PRO A 481 21.53 -15.74 9.66
N TYR A 482 22.62 -14.97 9.60
CA TYR A 482 22.95 -13.95 10.58
C TYR A 482 22.09 -12.70 10.33
N ILE A 483 21.43 -12.22 11.39
CA ILE A 483 20.55 -11.05 11.35
C ILE A 483 21.24 -9.90 12.09
N ASN A 484 21.53 -8.81 11.37
CA ASN A 484 22.16 -7.62 11.92
C ASN A 484 21.26 -6.39 11.77
N GLY A 485 21.03 -5.66 12.86
CA GLY A 485 20.15 -4.50 12.91
C GLY A 485 20.90 -3.19 12.94
N GLY A 486 20.45 -2.22 12.14
CA GLY A 486 21.02 -0.89 12.08
C GLY A 486 20.12 0.14 11.44
N LYS A 487 20.72 1.18 10.87
CA LYS A 487 20.01 2.31 10.24
C LYS A 487 20.64 2.70 8.93
N VAL A 488 19.83 3.28 8.08
CA VAL A 488 20.28 3.98 6.88
C VAL A 488 21.03 5.24 7.28
N VAL A 489 22.21 5.48 6.70
CA VAL A 489 23.01 6.68 6.94
C VAL A 489 22.67 7.76 5.91
N GLN A 490 22.92 7.46 4.64
CA GLN A 490 22.63 8.40 3.52
C GLN A 490 22.59 7.68 2.18
N GLY A 491 21.91 8.30 1.20
CA GLY A 491 21.99 7.88 -0.20
C GLY A 491 23.26 8.39 -0.86
N ARG A 492 23.93 7.56 -1.68
CA ARG A 492 25.12 7.92 -2.44
C ARG A 492 25.10 7.26 -3.80
N HIS A 493 25.63 7.93 -4.84
CA HIS A 493 25.88 7.32 -6.13
C HIS A 493 27.29 6.70 -6.12
N ILE A 494 27.35 5.41 -6.39
CA ILE A 494 28.59 4.63 -6.55
C ILE A 494 28.55 4.03 -7.94
N TYR A 495 29.53 4.36 -8.81
CA TYR A 495 29.54 3.95 -10.23
C TYR A 495 28.22 4.24 -10.95
N GLU A 496 27.73 5.48 -10.82
CA GLU A 496 26.46 5.95 -11.42
C GLU A 496 25.18 5.26 -10.91
N GLN A 497 25.32 4.31 -10.00
CA GLN A 497 24.22 3.60 -9.37
C GLN A 497 23.94 4.13 -7.97
N GLN A 498 22.67 4.38 -7.65
CA GLN A 498 22.25 4.77 -6.30
C GLN A 498 22.45 3.61 -5.34
N HIS A 499 23.15 3.90 -4.23
CA HIS A 499 23.31 3.03 -3.08
C HIS A 499 22.85 3.76 -1.81
N TRP A 500 22.51 2.97 -0.80
CA TRP A 500 22.24 3.50 0.55
C TRP A 500 23.30 3.00 1.51
N LEU A 501 24.02 3.93 2.14
CA LEU A 501 25.00 3.62 3.18
C LEU A 501 24.28 3.27 4.48
N VAL A 502 24.86 2.34 5.24
CA VAL A 502 24.32 1.82 6.49
C VAL A 502 25.37 1.88 7.61
N ASP A 503 24.91 1.96 8.86
CA ASP A 503 25.74 2.02 10.07
C ASP A 503 26.10 0.65 10.65
N ILE A 504 25.78 -0.44 9.91
CA ILE A 504 26.10 -1.81 10.30
C ILE A 504 27.19 -2.41 9.41
N PRO A 505 28.08 -3.24 9.96
CA PRO A 505 29.06 -3.94 9.16
C PRO A 505 28.38 -4.99 8.27
N LEU A 506 28.59 -4.91 6.96
CA LEU A 506 28.30 -5.96 6.00
C LEU A 506 29.60 -6.73 5.78
N LEU A 507 29.68 -7.92 6.35
CA LEU A 507 30.85 -8.78 6.27
C LEU A 507 30.90 -9.55 4.95
N GLN A 508 32.06 -10.14 4.62
CA GLN A 508 32.18 -11.07 3.49
C GLN A 508 31.20 -12.23 3.69
N GLY A 509 30.49 -12.64 2.63
CA GLY A 509 29.38 -13.58 2.70
C GLY A 509 27.99 -12.95 2.85
N ASN A 510 27.88 -11.71 3.34
CA ASN A 510 26.59 -10.99 3.34
C ASN A 510 26.20 -10.42 1.98
N SER A 511 27.15 -10.30 1.05
CA SER A 511 26.90 -9.79 -0.32
C SER A 511 25.82 -10.61 -1.02
N GLY A 512 24.85 -9.94 -1.60
CA GLY A 512 23.70 -10.57 -2.24
C GLY A 512 22.53 -10.89 -1.30
N GLY A 513 22.71 -10.73 0.02
CA GLY A 513 21.66 -10.95 1.02
C GLY A 513 20.61 -9.81 1.05
N PRO A 514 19.40 -10.09 1.56
CA PRO A 514 18.32 -9.10 1.63
C PRO A 514 18.53 -8.08 2.75
N ILE A 515 18.15 -6.83 2.47
CA ILE A 515 17.97 -5.77 3.47
C ILE A 515 16.48 -5.54 3.66
N PHE A 516 16.03 -5.55 4.91
CA PHE A 516 14.63 -5.42 5.28
C PHE A 516 14.33 -4.09 5.96
N ASP A 517 13.09 -3.65 5.82
CA ASP A 517 12.49 -2.63 6.68
C ASP A 517 11.93 -3.24 7.99
N THR A 518 11.36 -2.40 8.85
CA THR A 518 10.73 -2.82 10.12
C THR A 518 9.50 -3.72 9.96
N SER A 519 8.96 -3.83 8.77
CA SER A 519 7.84 -4.74 8.44
C SER A 519 8.31 -6.10 7.95
N MET A 520 9.62 -6.35 7.94
CA MET A 520 10.25 -7.54 7.35
C MET A 520 9.92 -7.68 5.84
N GLU A 521 9.88 -6.54 5.13
CA GLU A 521 9.75 -6.49 3.69
C GLU A 521 11.09 -6.01 3.09
N VAL A 522 11.47 -6.56 1.93
CA VAL A 522 12.77 -6.31 1.31
C VAL A 522 12.83 -4.92 0.69
N ILE A 523 13.80 -4.10 1.10
CA ILE A 523 14.09 -2.76 0.58
C ILE A 523 15.36 -2.70 -0.27
N GLY A 524 16.21 -3.72 -0.25
CA GLY A 524 17.44 -3.73 -1.01
C GLY A 524 18.23 -5.03 -0.93
N VAL A 525 19.36 -5.04 -1.64
CA VAL A 525 20.33 -6.12 -1.72
C VAL A 525 21.65 -5.64 -1.10
N ALA A 526 22.16 -6.35 -0.12
CA ALA A 526 23.45 -6.04 0.49
C ALA A 526 24.56 -6.09 -0.56
N SER A 527 25.39 -5.05 -0.63
CA SER A 527 26.50 -4.94 -1.56
C SER A 527 27.72 -4.43 -0.80
N ARG A 528 28.88 -4.99 -1.07
CA ARG A 528 30.14 -4.52 -0.49
C ARG A 528 30.66 -3.41 -1.37
N GLY A 529 30.88 -2.22 -0.79
CA GLY A 529 31.57 -1.13 -1.49
C GLY A 529 32.97 -1.57 -1.96
N SER A 530 33.32 -1.31 -3.23
CA SER A 530 34.57 -1.77 -3.81
C SER A 530 35.77 -1.17 -3.07
N LYS A 531 36.79 -1.98 -2.79
CA LYS A 531 38.14 -1.54 -2.44
C LYS A 531 38.71 -0.75 -3.62
N LYS A 532 38.84 0.57 -3.54
CA LYS A 532 39.81 1.31 -4.34
C LYS A 532 40.89 1.80 -3.41
N ASN A 533 42.09 1.26 -3.67
CA ASN A 533 43.39 1.79 -3.26
C ASN A 533 43.48 2.53 -1.92
N ASN A 534 43.93 1.83 -0.89
CA ASN A 534 44.69 2.33 0.26
C ASN A 534 44.17 3.56 1.02
N LEU A 535 42.88 3.69 1.28
CA LEU A 535 42.35 4.55 2.34
C LEU A 535 41.04 3.97 2.89
N GLU A 536 41.12 3.19 3.88
CA GLU A 536 40.44 3.08 5.18
C GLU A 536 38.96 3.43 5.35
N SER A 537 38.08 3.34 4.38
CA SER A 537 36.67 3.30 4.75
C SER A 537 35.95 2.21 3.94
N ILE A 538 35.75 1.07 4.58
CA ILE A 538 34.82 0.06 4.08
C ILE A 538 33.43 0.70 4.19
N LEU A 539 32.93 1.21 3.09
CA LEU A 539 31.57 1.73 3.02
C LEU A 539 30.61 0.55 2.92
N HIS A 540 29.86 0.33 3.97
CA HIS A 540 28.78 -0.67 3.98
C HIS A 540 27.55 -0.04 3.30
N ALA A 541 27.06 -0.72 2.24
CA ALA A 541 25.97 -0.17 1.44
C ALA A 541 25.07 -1.28 0.88
N PHE A 542 23.86 -0.92 0.50
CA PHE A 542 22.97 -1.79 -0.23
C PHE A 542 22.43 -1.12 -1.50
N ILE A 543 22.07 -1.94 -2.48
CA ILE A 543 21.42 -1.55 -3.72
C ILE A 543 19.91 -1.52 -3.46
N PRO A 544 19.19 -0.39 -3.75
CA PRO A 544 17.75 -0.32 -3.56
C PRO A 544 17.01 -1.40 -4.37
N ILE A 545 15.97 -1.98 -3.79
CA ILE A 545 15.16 -3.03 -4.44
C ILE A 545 14.50 -2.56 -5.74
N ASP A 546 14.17 -1.27 -5.84
CA ASP A 546 13.65 -0.67 -7.08
C ASP A 546 14.61 -0.81 -8.26
N THR A 547 15.92 -0.87 -8.00
CA THR A 547 16.94 -1.12 -9.02
C THR A 547 16.83 -2.54 -9.57
N VAL A 548 16.62 -3.52 -8.70
CA VAL A 548 16.38 -4.92 -9.08
C VAL A 548 15.14 -5.04 -9.97
N VAL A 549 14.04 -4.42 -9.53
CA VAL A 549 12.77 -4.42 -10.26
C VAL A 549 12.89 -3.72 -11.62
N LYS A 550 13.64 -2.62 -11.70
CA LYS A 550 13.89 -1.90 -12.96
C LYS A 550 14.78 -2.70 -13.92
N ALA A 551 15.77 -3.42 -13.38
CA ALA A 551 16.65 -4.26 -14.18
C ALA A 551 15.88 -5.31 -14.98
N ILE A 552 14.86 -5.93 -14.37
CA ILE A 552 14.00 -6.92 -15.02
C ILE A 552 13.09 -6.30 -16.08
N ARG A 553 12.82 -4.99 -16.02
CA ARG A 553 11.91 -4.27 -16.93
C ARG A 553 12.61 -3.65 -18.15
N LYS A 554 13.92 -3.80 -18.31
CA LYS A 554 14.64 -3.23 -19.47
C LYS A 554 14.44 -4.08 -20.72
N PRO A 555 14.22 -3.46 -21.92
CA PRO A 555 14.04 -4.17 -23.19
C PRO A 555 15.25 -5.04 -23.58
N GLU A 556 16.48 -4.63 -23.25
CA GLU A 556 17.72 -5.37 -23.51
C GLU A 556 17.73 -6.77 -22.88
N PHE A 557 16.92 -6.94 -21.88
CA PHE A 557 16.71 -8.20 -21.20
C PHE A 557 15.90 -9.20 -22.02
N LEU A 558 15.00 -8.71 -22.85
CA LEU A 558 14.09 -9.52 -23.68
C LEU A 558 14.82 -10.21 -24.84
N TYR A 559 15.98 -9.71 -25.26
CA TYR A 559 16.72 -10.26 -26.42
C TYR A 559 17.52 -11.54 -26.15
N ARG A 560 17.72 -11.95 -24.91
CA ARG A 560 18.52 -13.12 -24.55
C ARG A 560 17.74 -14.29 -23.96
N GLN A 561 16.44 -14.19 -23.80
CA GLN A 561 15.64 -15.28 -23.24
C GLN A 561 15.17 -16.27 -24.31
N ARG A 562 15.53 -17.54 -24.11
CA ARG A 562 14.81 -18.68 -24.67
C ARG A 562 13.53 -18.85 -23.86
N TYR A 563 12.38 -18.59 -24.47
CA TYR A 563 11.09 -18.81 -23.81
C TYR A 563 10.75 -20.29 -23.77
N ILE A 564 10.33 -20.75 -22.61
CA ILE A 564 9.76 -22.07 -22.41
C ILE A 564 8.26 -21.95 -22.55
N GLU A 565 7.69 -22.53 -23.60
CA GLU A 565 6.25 -22.58 -23.75
C GLU A 565 5.67 -23.63 -22.81
N LEU A 566 4.87 -23.19 -21.84
CA LEU A 566 4.15 -24.05 -20.91
C LEU A 566 2.78 -24.39 -21.51
N ARG A 567 2.51 -25.66 -21.74
CA ARG A 567 1.18 -26.11 -22.14
C ARG A 567 0.53 -26.92 -21.01
N LEU A 568 -0.69 -26.55 -20.69
CA LEU A 568 -1.51 -27.32 -19.77
C LEU A 568 -1.96 -28.61 -20.48
N ASN A 569 -1.57 -29.76 -19.96
CA ASN A 569 -2.10 -31.02 -20.43
C ASN A 569 -3.56 -31.17 -19.94
N ARG A 570 -4.52 -30.93 -20.84
CA ARG A 570 -5.95 -30.96 -20.55
C ARG A 570 -6.47 -32.31 -20.00
N LYS A 571 -5.72 -33.39 -20.18
CA LYS A 571 -6.10 -34.73 -19.66
C LYS A 571 -5.59 -34.98 -18.24
N THR A 572 -4.48 -34.40 -17.85
CA THR A 572 -3.84 -34.68 -16.56
C THR A 572 -3.85 -33.48 -15.61
N GLY A 573 -4.26 -32.29 -16.06
CA GLY A 573 -4.19 -31.06 -15.27
C GLY A 573 -2.79 -30.56 -14.95
N LYS A 574 -1.74 -31.22 -15.49
CA LYS A 574 -0.33 -30.84 -15.25
C LYS A 574 0.19 -29.92 -16.35
N VAL A 575 1.01 -28.98 -15.95
CA VAL A 575 1.75 -28.11 -16.89
C VAL A 575 2.92 -28.91 -17.44
N VAL A 576 3.03 -28.97 -18.76
CA VAL A 576 4.10 -29.70 -19.48
C VAL A 576 4.91 -28.72 -20.30
N TYR A 577 6.23 -28.78 -20.19
CA TYR A 577 7.19 -28.01 -20.98
C TYR A 577 7.24 -28.54 -22.41
N THR A 578 7.02 -27.67 -23.40
CA THR A 578 6.96 -28.20 -24.79
C THR A 578 7.92 -27.56 -25.79
N ARG A 579 8.46 -26.37 -25.60
CA ARG A 579 9.45 -25.83 -26.56
C ARG A 579 10.01 -24.45 -26.11
N CYS A 580 11.28 -24.19 -26.50
CA CYS A 580 11.82 -22.82 -26.52
C CYS A 580 11.37 -22.12 -27.80
N VAL A 581 10.71 -20.98 -27.69
CA VAL A 581 10.32 -20.14 -28.82
C VAL A 581 10.80 -18.72 -28.58
N PHE A 582 11.40 -18.11 -29.62
CA PHE A 582 11.67 -16.67 -29.62
C PHE A 582 10.39 -15.96 -30.06
N ALA A 583 9.88 -15.04 -29.26
CA ALA A 583 8.74 -14.23 -29.63
C ALA A 583 8.97 -12.76 -29.24
N GLU A 584 8.78 -11.89 -30.22
CA GLU A 584 8.90 -10.43 -30.07
C GLU A 584 7.76 -9.78 -29.27
N ASP A 585 6.68 -10.53 -28.93
CA ASP A 585 5.45 -9.99 -28.36
C ASP A 585 5.01 -10.61 -27.01
N CYS A 586 5.77 -11.51 -26.41
CA CYS A 586 5.41 -12.09 -25.10
C CYS A 586 5.97 -11.26 -23.96
N ILE A 587 5.30 -10.20 -23.68
CA ILE A 587 5.58 -9.24 -22.63
C ILE A 587 5.20 -9.84 -21.27
N PHE A 588 6.11 -9.85 -20.34
CA PHE A 588 6.11 -9.67 -18.89
C PHE A 588 4.82 -9.97 -18.07
N LYS A 589 3.64 -9.99 -18.64
CA LYS A 589 2.41 -10.38 -17.96
C LYS A 589 2.45 -11.84 -17.50
N SER A 590 3.02 -12.71 -18.32
CA SER A 590 3.08 -14.14 -18.04
C SER A 590 4.08 -14.53 -16.95
N ALA A 591 5.21 -13.84 -16.81
CA ALA A 591 6.17 -14.13 -15.76
C ALA A 591 5.69 -13.68 -14.36
N ILE A 592 4.94 -12.57 -14.29
CA ILE A 592 4.32 -12.10 -13.04
C ILE A 592 3.10 -12.97 -12.66
N GLU A 593 2.38 -13.48 -13.63
CA GLU A 593 1.23 -14.38 -13.42
C GLU A 593 1.65 -15.80 -13.03
N LEU A 594 2.84 -16.26 -13.43
CA LEU A 594 3.39 -17.58 -13.05
C LEU A 594 3.78 -17.69 -11.57
N TYR A 595 4.05 -16.56 -10.90
CA TYR A 595 4.37 -16.51 -9.46
C TYR A 595 3.18 -16.14 -8.56
N TRP A 596 1.98 -15.94 -9.13
CA TRP A 596 0.77 -15.78 -8.33
C TRP A 596 0.21 -17.17 -8.02
N PRO A 597 -0.08 -17.52 -6.77
CA PRO A 597 -0.64 -18.83 -6.46
C PRO A 597 -1.97 -18.98 -7.22
N LEU A 598 -2.05 -20.02 -8.04
CA LEU A 598 -3.23 -20.46 -8.77
C LEU A 598 -4.34 -20.90 -7.80
N SER A 599 -4.94 -19.96 -7.11
CA SER A 599 -6.19 -20.17 -6.36
C SER A 599 -7.28 -19.26 -6.88
N LYS A 600 -7.50 -19.25 -8.21
CA LYS A 600 -8.78 -18.82 -8.80
C LYS A 600 -8.96 -19.53 -10.14
N SER A 601 -9.94 -20.41 -10.16
CA SER A 601 -10.54 -21.01 -11.34
C SER A 601 -10.83 -19.94 -12.40
N PHE A 602 -10.15 -20.00 -13.53
CA PHE A 602 -10.56 -19.29 -14.73
C PHE A 602 -11.71 -20.07 -15.38
N SER A 603 -12.90 -19.55 -15.29
CA SER A 603 -13.99 -19.87 -16.22
C SER A 603 -13.90 -18.89 -17.39
N TYR A 604 -13.43 -19.36 -18.52
CA TYR A 604 -13.71 -18.73 -19.81
C TYR A 604 -14.80 -19.55 -20.48
N SER A 605 -15.95 -18.92 -20.68
CA SER A 605 -16.88 -19.21 -21.77
C SER A 605 -16.70 -18.16 -22.84
#